data_c12b4b9c487aa589a25dbcec9f8c9755
#
_entry.id   c12b4b9c487aa589a25dbcec9f8c9755
#
_cell.length_a   1.000
_cell.length_b   1.000
_cell.length_c   1.000
_cell.angle_alpha   90.00
_cell.angle_beta   90.00
_cell.angle_gamma   90.00
#
_symmetry.space_group_name_H-M   'P 1'
#
loop_
_entity.id
_entity.type
_entity.pdbx_description
1 polymer ?
#
loop_
_entity_poly.entity_id
_entity_poly.type
_entity_poly.pdbx_seq_one_letter_code
_entity_poly.pdbx_strand_id
1 'polypeptide(L)'
;MGVLRQEATPEEAGLDARALERLDRHFARQADEGKLPGFLVAVARGGRVAHLTAYGARDVAAGLPVESDTLWRIYSMTKPVTAVGALMLVEEGLLSLDDPVGRHLPAFAEPRVYESGSGDRVRTRPAAGPLLVRHLMTHTAGLTFAFYHAHPVDALYRAAGLESSVAPGKDLAGTTDVYASLPLQFDPGTQWNYSVASNVLGRIIEVVSGRPLDAYLAERVFRPLGMTDAGFRVTDAQAERLAELYGESDDGGIEPIPGLPLRGRPRFLSGSGGMVASAHDLHRFMELLRRRGELDGTRLLAPATVDVMTRNHLPGNADLRAFGSRPAHDEPGNEGVGFGLGVSVVIDPSRTQSPSGLGSYGWSGVATTTFWVDPGRDLTVQFCTQVRPRSSHTVFRDLKRLVHEAVTG
;
A
#
# COMPACT_ATOMS: atom_id res chain seq x y z
N MET A 1 -22.28 1.54 -9.54
CA MET A 1 -21.58 0.61 -8.67
C MET A 1 -20.93 -0.44 -9.55
N GLY A 2 -19.60 -0.48 -9.59
CA GLY A 2 -18.87 -1.48 -10.36
C GLY A 2 -18.77 -2.77 -9.56
N VAL A 3 -19.13 -3.90 -10.17
CA VAL A 3 -18.99 -5.23 -9.60
C VAL A 3 -17.96 -6.00 -10.42
N LEU A 4 -16.93 -6.52 -9.77
CA LEU A 4 -15.95 -7.37 -10.46
C LEU A 4 -16.59 -8.68 -10.87
N ARG A 5 -16.34 -9.09 -12.12
CA ARG A 5 -16.87 -10.34 -12.68
C ARG A 5 -15.77 -11.07 -13.42
N GLN A 6 -15.92 -12.38 -13.52
CA GLN A 6 -15.08 -13.18 -14.40
C GLN A 6 -15.47 -12.91 -15.85
N GLU A 7 -14.48 -12.67 -16.72
CA GLU A 7 -14.63 -12.23 -18.12
C GLU A 7 -14.08 -13.24 -19.12
N ALA A 8 -13.29 -14.19 -18.62
CA ALA A 8 -12.71 -15.27 -19.41
C ALA A 8 -12.63 -16.54 -18.56
N THR A 9 -12.54 -17.70 -19.20
CA THR A 9 -12.13 -18.91 -18.49
C THR A 9 -10.63 -18.88 -18.19
N PRO A 10 -10.16 -19.63 -17.18
CA PRO A 10 -8.73 -19.76 -16.90
C PRO A 10 -7.93 -20.19 -18.15
N GLU A 11 -8.41 -21.15 -18.88
CA GLU A 11 -7.76 -21.72 -20.07
C GLU A 11 -7.64 -20.70 -21.20
N GLU A 12 -8.69 -19.89 -21.46
CA GLU A 12 -8.65 -18.79 -22.44
C GLU A 12 -7.60 -17.72 -22.09
N ALA A 13 -7.29 -17.60 -20.81
CA ALA A 13 -6.25 -16.69 -20.31
C ALA A 13 -4.87 -17.36 -20.16
N GLY A 14 -4.73 -18.64 -20.53
CA GLY A 14 -3.49 -19.40 -20.34
C GLY A 14 -3.17 -19.66 -18.87
N LEU A 15 -4.21 -19.98 -18.08
CA LEU A 15 -4.10 -20.37 -16.68
C LEU A 15 -4.64 -21.80 -16.49
N ASP A 16 -4.03 -22.56 -15.58
CA ASP A 16 -4.49 -23.89 -15.20
C ASP A 16 -5.64 -23.78 -14.19
N ALA A 17 -6.86 -24.11 -14.61
CA ALA A 17 -8.04 -24.11 -13.73
C ALA A 17 -7.88 -24.99 -12.49
N ARG A 18 -7.23 -26.17 -12.61
CA ARG A 18 -7.00 -27.06 -11.47
C ARG A 18 -6.03 -26.45 -10.44
N ALA A 19 -5.05 -25.69 -10.91
CA ALA A 19 -4.16 -24.97 -10.01
C ALA A 19 -4.91 -23.85 -9.26
N LEU A 20 -5.78 -23.12 -9.95
CA LEU A 20 -6.64 -22.11 -9.34
C LEU A 20 -7.64 -22.73 -8.35
N GLU A 21 -8.22 -23.89 -8.66
CA GLU A 21 -9.03 -24.64 -7.67
C GLU A 21 -8.23 -25.05 -6.43
N ARG A 22 -6.92 -25.37 -6.57
CA ARG A 22 -6.07 -25.65 -5.40
C ARG A 22 -5.85 -24.41 -4.56
N LEU A 23 -5.71 -23.24 -5.20
CA LEU A 23 -5.64 -21.94 -4.53
C LEU A 23 -6.91 -21.68 -3.72
N ASP A 24 -8.08 -21.86 -4.33
CA ASP A 24 -9.36 -21.66 -3.65
C ASP A 24 -9.51 -22.58 -2.44
N ARG A 25 -9.25 -23.88 -2.63
CA ARG A 25 -9.31 -24.86 -1.53
C ARG A 25 -8.32 -24.59 -0.41
N HIS A 26 -7.14 -24.02 -0.74
CA HIS A 26 -6.15 -23.64 0.27
C HIS A 26 -6.68 -22.56 1.20
N PHE A 27 -7.21 -21.46 0.62
CA PHE A 27 -7.71 -20.34 1.42
C PHE A 27 -9.09 -20.61 2.04
N ALA A 28 -9.96 -21.38 1.36
CA ALA A 28 -11.24 -21.82 1.95
C ALA A 28 -11.01 -22.61 3.23
N ARG A 29 -10.03 -23.55 3.24
CA ARG A 29 -9.67 -24.29 4.45
C ARG A 29 -9.18 -23.36 5.57
N GLN A 30 -8.41 -22.32 5.27
CA GLN A 30 -8.00 -21.36 6.30
C GLN A 30 -9.20 -20.60 6.88
N ALA A 31 -10.20 -20.28 6.06
CA ALA A 31 -11.44 -19.67 6.54
C ALA A 31 -12.27 -20.66 7.38
N ASP A 32 -12.41 -21.92 6.93
CA ASP A 32 -13.13 -22.97 7.66
C ASP A 32 -12.47 -23.32 9.00
N GLU A 33 -11.13 -23.19 9.08
CA GLU A 33 -10.34 -23.38 10.32
C GLU A 33 -10.37 -22.12 11.23
N GLY A 34 -11.09 -21.05 10.86
CA GLY A 34 -11.17 -19.82 11.65
C GLY A 34 -9.89 -18.97 11.67
N LYS A 35 -8.96 -19.17 10.73
CA LYS A 35 -7.74 -18.40 10.60
C LYS A 35 -7.93 -17.14 9.75
N LEU A 36 -8.90 -17.15 8.86
CA LEU A 36 -9.36 -16.00 8.08
C LEU A 36 -10.89 -15.87 8.25
N PRO A 37 -11.46 -14.65 8.25
CA PRO A 37 -12.91 -14.52 8.27
C PRO A 37 -13.54 -14.93 6.94
N GLY A 38 -12.91 -14.57 5.86
CA GLY A 38 -13.24 -14.82 4.48
C GLY A 38 -12.29 -14.06 3.59
N PHE A 39 -12.36 -14.31 2.29
CA PHE A 39 -11.45 -13.68 1.31
C PHE A 39 -12.13 -13.48 -0.05
N LEU A 40 -11.54 -12.58 -0.83
CA LEU A 40 -11.74 -12.47 -2.26
C LEU A 40 -10.37 -12.54 -2.93
N VAL A 41 -10.24 -13.39 -3.95
CA VAL A 41 -9.09 -13.44 -4.84
C VAL A 41 -9.53 -13.22 -6.26
N ALA A 42 -8.79 -12.40 -7.01
CA ALA A 42 -8.98 -12.25 -8.45
C ALA A 42 -7.64 -12.30 -9.16
N VAL A 43 -7.62 -13.06 -10.26
CA VAL A 43 -6.49 -13.19 -11.18
C VAL A 43 -6.96 -12.77 -12.56
N ALA A 44 -6.31 -11.75 -13.13
CA ALA A 44 -6.58 -11.31 -14.49
C ALA A 44 -5.32 -11.43 -15.34
N ARG A 45 -5.45 -11.84 -16.59
CA ARG A 45 -4.38 -11.90 -17.59
C ARG A 45 -4.84 -11.26 -18.88
N GLY A 46 -3.96 -10.46 -19.51
CA GLY A 46 -4.33 -9.70 -20.70
C GLY A 46 -5.44 -8.67 -20.45
N GLY A 47 -5.64 -8.25 -19.20
CA GLY A 47 -6.69 -7.30 -18.79
C GLY A 47 -8.06 -7.91 -18.58
N ARG A 48 -8.23 -9.23 -18.71
CA ARG A 48 -9.49 -9.94 -18.46
C ARG A 48 -9.42 -10.75 -17.17
N VAL A 49 -10.39 -10.58 -16.31
CA VAL A 49 -10.51 -11.40 -15.08
C VAL A 49 -10.82 -12.84 -15.48
N ALA A 50 -9.86 -13.72 -15.26
CA ALA A 50 -9.95 -15.14 -15.61
C ALA A 50 -10.28 -16.04 -14.41
N HIS A 51 -10.11 -15.53 -13.19
CA HIS A 51 -10.46 -16.23 -11.97
C HIS A 51 -10.94 -15.20 -10.92
N LEU A 52 -12.04 -15.53 -10.28
CA LEU A 52 -12.64 -14.73 -9.23
C LEU A 52 -13.33 -15.63 -8.22
N THR A 53 -12.83 -15.65 -6.99
CA THR A 53 -13.44 -16.40 -5.88
C THR A 53 -13.69 -15.46 -4.71
N ALA A 54 -14.90 -15.51 -4.17
CA ALA A 54 -15.32 -14.91 -2.91
C ALA A 54 -15.79 -16.03 -1.98
N TYR A 55 -15.23 -16.13 -0.77
CA TYR A 55 -15.50 -17.22 0.17
C TYR A 55 -15.47 -16.74 1.62
N GLY A 56 -16.25 -17.41 2.48
CA GLY A 56 -16.32 -17.09 3.89
C GLY A 56 -17.16 -15.85 4.18
N ALA A 57 -16.92 -15.20 5.31
CA ALA A 57 -17.72 -14.11 5.81
C ALA A 57 -16.99 -12.75 5.77
N ARG A 58 -17.68 -11.69 5.34
CA ARG A 58 -17.24 -10.30 5.58
C ARG A 58 -17.55 -9.83 7.00
N ASP A 59 -18.53 -10.48 7.65
CA ASP A 59 -18.85 -10.33 9.07
C ASP A 59 -19.25 -11.70 9.62
N VAL A 60 -18.36 -12.27 10.44
CA VAL A 60 -18.55 -13.63 11.00
C VAL A 60 -19.71 -13.66 11.99
N ALA A 61 -19.82 -12.63 12.84
CA ALA A 61 -20.85 -12.59 13.88
C ALA A 61 -22.25 -12.42 13.30
N ALA A 62 -22.38 -11.64 12.24
CA ALA A 62 -23.65 -11.44 11.54
C ALA A 62 -23.93 -12.51 10.47
N GLY A 63 -23.00 -13.42 10.19
CA GLY A 63 -23.14 -14.44 9.14
C GLY A 63 -23.23 -13.87 7.73
N LEU A 64 -22.67 -12.67 7.49
CA LEU A 64 -22.74 -12.01 6.19
C LEU A 64 -21.61 -12.51 5.29
N PRO A 65 -21.90 -13.03 4.08
CA PRO A 65 -20.87 -13.60 3.22
C PRO A 65 -19.97 -12.54 2.60
N VAL A 66 -18.74 -12.92 2.22
CA VAL A 66 -17.94 -12.15 1.27
C VAL A 66 -18.61 -12.21 -0.10
N GLU A 67 -18.75 -11.03 -0.73
CA GLU A 67 -19.33 -10.87 -2.07
C GLU A 67 -18.37 -10.09 -2.96
N SER A 68 -18.58 -10.12 -4.28
CA SER A 68 -17.71 -9.45 -5.25
C SER A 68 -17.71 -7.91 -5.14
N ASP A 69 -18.69 -7.34 -4.45
CA ASP A 69 -18.82 -5.92 -4.14
C ASP A 69 -18.47 -5.56 -2.68
N THR A 70 -17.98 -6.54 -1.90
CA THR A 70 -17.48 -6.30 -0.53
C THR A 70 -16.45 -5.18 -0.53
N LEU A 71 -16.57 -4.28 0.45
CA LEU A 71 -15.62 -3.18 0.66
C LEU A 71 -14.54 -3.59 1.66
N TRP A 72 -13.33 -3.20 1.35
CA TRP A 72 -12.13 -3.54 2.12
C TRP A 72 -11.42 -2.29 2.60
N ARG A 73 -10.99 -2.27 3.86
CA ARG A 73 -10.00 -1.28 4.31
C ARG A 73 -8.66 -1.70 3.70
N ILE A 74 -8.21 -0.96 2.70
CA ILE A 74 -7.02 -1.36 1.92
C ILE A 74 -5.70 -0.93 2.57
N TYR A 75 -5.77 -0.15 3.65
CA TYR A 75 -4.60 0.31 4.40
C TYR A 75 -3.46 0.77 3.49
N SER A 76 -2.29 0.14 3.59
CA SER A 76 -1.09 0.59 2.88
C SER A 76 -1.15 0.48 1.36
N MET A 77 -2.13 -0.21 0.79
CA MET A 77 -2.40 -0.12 -0.65
C MET A 77 -2.89 1.29 -1.07
N THR A 78 -3.19 2.18 -0.12
CA THR A 78 -3.39 3.63 -0.35
C THR A 78 -2.13 4.30 -0.91
N LYS A 79 -0.92 3.85 -0.54
CA LYS A 79 0.35 4.49 -0.92
C LYS A 79 0.59 4.57 -2.43
N PRO A 80 0.43 3.49 -3.21
CA PRO A 80 0.49 3.55 -4.66
C PRO A 80 -0.49 4.56 -5.28
N VAL A 81 -1.70 4.66 -4.73
CA VAL A 81 -2.71 5.62 -5.20
C VAL A 81 -2.28 7.06 -4.92
N THR A 82 -1.76 7.32 -3.71
CA THR A 82 -1.19 8.63 -3.35
C THR A 82 0.01 8.97 -4.24
N ALA A 83 0.86 7.98 -4.56
CA ALA A 83 1.99 8.17 -5.46
C ALA A 83 1.55 8.53 -6.89
N VAL A 84 0.53 7.86 -7.44
CA VAL A 84 -0.08 8.23 -8.74
C VAL A 84 -0.58 9.66 -8.71
N GLY A 85 -1.30 10.07 -7.64
CA GLY A 85 -1.77 11.45 -7.49
C GLY A 85 -0.63 12.47 -7.47
N ALA A 86 0.50 12.18 -6.81
CA ALA A 86 1.67 13.05 -6.82
C ALA A 86 2.36 13.09 -8.20
N LEU A 87 2.47 11.94 -8.88
CA LEU A 87 3.08 11.86 -10.21
C LEU A 87 2.28 12.62 -11.27
N MET A 88 0.96 12.71 -11.14
CA MET A 88 0.14 13.58 -11.99
C MET A 88 0.55 15.06 -11.85
N LEU A 89 0.79 15.52 -10.62
CA LEU A 89 1.30 16.88 -10.38
C LEU A 89 2.72 17.08 -10.91
N VAL A 90 3.53 16.01 -10.93
CA VAL A 90 4.87 16.05 -11.55
C VAL A 90 4.76 16.21 -13.08
N GLU A 91 3.88 15.49 -13.74
CA GLU A 91 3.66 15.63 -15.19
C GLU A 91 3.10 17.00 -15.57
N GLU A 92 2.31 17.60 -14.70
CA GLU A 92 1.80 18.96 -14.86
C GLU A 92 2.86 20.07 -14.60
N GLY A 93 4.06 19.68 -14.16
CA GLY A 93 5.12 20.62 -13.81
C GLY A 93 4.88 21.43 -12.52
N LEU A 94 3.88 21.04 -11.73
CA LEU A 94 3.52 21.68 -10.46
C LEU A 94 4.35 21.15 -9.28
N LEU A 95 4.93 19.97 -9.42
CA LEU A 95 5.77 19.29 -8.45
C LEU A 95 6.99 18.71 -9.17
N SER A 96 8.15 18.64 -8.50
CA SER A 96 9.31 17.91 -8.98
C SER A 96 9.72 16.82 -7.98
N LEU A 97 10.16 15.67 -8.48
CA LEU A 97 10.75 14.63 -7.62
C LEU A 97 12.00 15.14 -6.88
N ASP A 98 12.69 16.15 -7.45
CA ASP A 98 13.87 16.78 -6.88
C ASP A 98 13.58 18.04 -6.06
N ASP A 99 12.32 18.43 -5.91
CA ASP A 99 11.97 19.54 -5.02
C ASP A 99 12.34 19.17 -3.58
N PRO A 100 13.02 20.06 -2.85
CA PRO A 100 13.10 19.97 -1.40
C PRO A 100 11.68 20.00 -0.79
N VAL A 101 11.39 19.06 0.11
CA VAL A 101 10.09 19.00 0.80
C VAL A 101 9.79 20.32 1.51
N GLY A 102 10.83 20.97 2.07
CA GLY A 102 10.72 22.28 2.72
C GLY A 102 10.22 23.42 1.82
N ARG A 103 10.31 23.28 0.48
CA ARG A 103 9.72 24.23 -0.47
C ARG A 103 8.19 24.27 -0.37
N HIS A 104 7.58 23.13 -0.14
CA HIS A 104 6.12 22.97 -0.06
C HIS A 104 5.63 22.94 1.39
N LEU A 105 6.45 22.42 2.30
CA LEU A 105 6.18 22.25 3.73
C LEU A 105 7.32 22.89 4.53
N PRO A 106 7.24 24.19 4.88
CA PRO A 106 8.36 24.93 5.53
C PRO A 106 8.90 24.28 6.80
N ALA A 107 8.06 23.52 7.54
CA ALA A 107 8.51 22.80 8.73
C ALA A 107 9.61 21.75 8.43
N PHE A 108 9.77 21.28 7.19
CA PHE A 108 10.82 20.38 6.74
C PHE A 108 12.01 21.08 6.08
N ALA A 109 12.13 22.42 6.16
CA ALA A 109 13.20 23.15 5.48
C ALA A 109 14.60 22.80 6.03
N GLU A 110 14.70 22.57 7.34
CA GLU A 110 15.95 22.25 8.04
C GLU A 110 15.83 20.95 8.83
N PRO A 111 15.73 19.78 8.16
CA PRO A 111 15.56 18.52 8.85
C PRO A 111 16.79 18.18 9.70
N ARG A 112 16.55 17.67 10.89
CA ARG A 112 17.59 17.21 11.79
C ARG A 112 17.62 15.69 11.78
N VAL A 113 18.81 15.11 11.89
CA VAL A 113 19.06 13.68 11.90
C VAL A 113 19.51 13.25 13.31
N TYR A 114 19.00 12.12 13.76
CA TYR A 114 19.46 11.48 14.99
C TYR A 114 20.95 11.19 14.93
N GLU A 115 21.65 11.48 16.03
CA GLU A 115 23.07 11.23 16.19
C GLU A 115 23.34 10.23 17.32
N SER A 116 22.72 10.45 18.49
CA SER A 116 22.92 9.59 19.65
C SER A 116 21.90 9.85 20.77
N GLY A 117 21.88 8.97 21.78
CA GLY A 117 21.07 9.14 22.98
C GLY A 117 19.67 8.55 22.90
N SER A 118 18.87 8.74 23.94
CA SER A 118 17.48 8.28 24.04
C SER A 118 16.66 9.20 24.95
N GLY A 119 15.32 9.25 24.74
CA GLY A 119 14.42 10.12 25.49
C GLY A 119 14.86 11.59 25.41
N ASP A 120 14.90 12.27 26.56
CA ASP A 120 15.27 13.69 26.65
C ASP A 120 16.76 13.96 26.36
N ARG A 121 17.58 12.91 26.24
CA ARG A 121 19.02 13.03 25.94
C ARG A 121 19.35 12.75 24.48
N VAL A 122 18.35 12.72 23.61
CA VAL A 122 18.58 12.59 22.16
C VAL A 122 19.36 13.80 21.65
N ARG A 123 20.45 13.52 20.95
CA ARG A 123 21.26 14.50 20.21
C ARG A 123 20.98 14.38 18.73
N THR A 124 20.96 15.50 18.07
CA THR A 124 20.70 15.56 16.62
C THR A 124 21.69 16.51 15.96
N ARG A 125 21.95 16.27 14.69
CA ARG A 125 22.71 17.15 13.81
C ARG A 125 21.86 17.60 12.62
N PRO A 126 22.23 18.67 11.88
CA PRO A 126 21.63 18.96 10.59
C PRO A 126 21.77 17.77 9.64
N ALA A 127 20.78 17.56 8.76
CA ALA A 127 20.91 16.60 7.68
C ALA A 127 22.04 17.01 6.71
N ALA A 128 22.73 16.01 6.12
CA ALA A 128 23.81 16.26 5.17
C ALA A 128 23.33 16.84 3.82
N GLY A 129 22.04 16.74 3.54
CA GLY A 129 21.41 17.26 2.33
C GLY A 129 19.90 17.45 2.51
N PRO A 130 19.23 18.02 1.50
CA PRO A 130 17.80 18.28 1.58
C PRO A 130 16.98 16.98 1.58
N LEU A 131 15.86 16.98 2.31
CA LEU A 131 14.82 15.99 2.14
C LEU A 131 14.05 16.30 0.85
N LEU A 132 14.11 15.39 -0.13
CA LEU A 132 13.46 15.55 -1.44
C LEU A 132 12.14 14.80 -1.52
N VAL A 133 11.24 15.21 -2.42
CA VAL A 133 9.96 14.54 -2.70
C VAL A 133 10.18 13.06 -3.07
N ARG A 134 11.20 12.74 -3.89
CA ARG A 134 11.53 11.35 -4.22
C ARG A 134 11.83 10.48 -3.00
N HIS A 135 12.46 11.05 -1.96
CA HIS A 135 12.77 10.33 -0.72
C HIS A 135 11.50 9.93 0.04
N LEU A 136 10.42 10.71 -0.05
CA LEU A 136 9.11 10.35 0.49
C LEU A 136 8.51 9.17 -0.26
N MET A 137 8.59 9.18 -1.60
CA MET A 137 8.00 8.16 -2.47
C MET A 137 8.76 6.84 -2.42
N THR A 138 10.06 6.86 -2.12
CA THR A 138 10.93 5.68 -2.04
C THR A 138 11.16 5.19 -0.62
N HIS A 139 10.56 5.81 0.41
CA HIS A 139 10.81 5.52 1.83
C HIS A 139 12.29 5.64 2.24
N THR A 140 13.04 6.53 1.59
CA THR A 140 14.43 6.85 1.95
C THR A 140 14.57 8.20 2.66
N ALA A 141 13.48 8.70 3.20
CA ALA A 141 13.37 10.01 3.86
C ALA A 141 14.00 10.07 5.26
N GLY A 142 14.25 8.92 5.91
CA GLY A 142 14.66 8.86 7.32
C GLY A 142 13.50 8.99 8.31
N LEU A 143 12.26 9.10 7.84
CA LEU A 143 11.04 9.03 8.66
C LEU A 143 10.78 7.59 9.13
N THR A 144 9.94 7.40 10.16
CA THR A 144 9.64 6.08 10.73
C THR A 144 8.16 5.91 11.09
N PHE A 145 7.84 4.78 11.73
CA PHE A 145 6.60 4.52 12.45
C PHE A 145 6.86 4.27 13.93
N ALA A 146 5.94 4.69 14.78
CA ALA A 146 6.01 4.51 16.23
C ALA A 146 6.05 3.03 16.65
N PHE A 147 5.43 2.14 15.88
CA PHE A 147 5.23 0.73 16.23
C PHE A 147 6.45 -0.18 16.00
N TYR A 148 7.53 0.32 15.40
CA TYR A 148 8.70 -0.53 15.12
C TYR A 148 9.51 -0.92 16.34
N HIS A 149 9.63 -0.05 17.34
CA HIS A 149 10.43 -0.30 18.53
C HIS A 149 11.90 -0.68 18.27
N ALA A 150 12.44 -0.33 17.11
CA ALA A 150 13.77 -0.74 16.64
C ALA A 150 14.83 0.37 16.77
N HIS A 151 14.40 1.64 16.81
CA HIS A 151 15.28 2.80 16.83
C HIS A 151 14.84 3.83 17.89
N PRO A 152 15.76 4.60 18.53
CA PRO A 152 15.38 5.63 19.50
C PRO A 152 14.39 6.67 19.00
N VAL A 153 14.40 7.00 17.70
CA VAL A 153 13.43 7.91 17.06
C VAL A 153 12.01 7.34 17.11
N ASP A 154 11.82 6.02 17.04
CA ASP A 154 10.49 5.39 17.16
C ASP A 154 9.87 5.70 18.54
N ALA A 155 10.71 5.77 19.59
CA ALA A 155 10.25 6.15 20.92
C ALA A 155 9.81 7.63 20.98
N LEU A 156 10.47 8.52 20.23
CA LEU A 156 10.03 9.92 20.11
C LEU A 156 8.69 10.04 19.39
N TYR A 157 8.44 9.21 18.36
CA TYR A 157 7.16 9.14 17.71
C TYR A 157 6.06 8.69 18.68
N ARG A 158 6.31 7.68 19.54
CA ARG A 158 5.38 7.27 20.60
C ARG A 158 5.14 8.37 21.60
N ALA A 159 6.20 9.03 22.09
CA ALA A 159 6.09 10.14 23.03
C ALA A 159 5.29 11.32 22.47
N ALA A 160 5.28 11.49 21.16
CA ALA A 160 4.45 12.47 20.44
C ALA A 160 3.00 11.97 20.16
N GLY A 161 2.62 10.78 20.65
CA GLY A 161 1.29 10.20 20.49
C GLY A 161 0.98 9.71 19.07
N LEU A 162 2.01 9.25 18.34
CA LEU A 162 1.89 8.85 16.93
C LEU A 162 1.73 7.33 16.73
N GLU A 163 1.24 6.58 17.73
CA GLU A 163 1.04 5.13 17.65
C GLU A 163 0.15 4.72 16.46
N SER A 164 -0.89 5.50 16.20
CA SER A 164 -1.78 5.34 15.04
C SER A 164 -1.35 6.15 13.81
N SER A 165 -0.13 6.69 13.82
CA SER A 165 0.40 7.58 12.76
C SER A 165 -0.38 8.90 12.60
N VAL A 166 -1.18 9.29 13.57
CA VAL A 166 -1.86 10.59 13.62
C VAL A 166 -1.64 11.24 14.97
N ALA A 167 -1.25 12.50 15.00
CA ALA A 167 -1.08 13.24 16.24
C ALA A 167 -2.45 13.55 16.87
N PRO A 168 -2.59 13.40 18.21
CA PRO A 168 -3.87 13.58 18.88
C PRO A 168 -4.55 14.91 18.54
N GLY A 169 -5.80 14.85 18.08
CA GLY A 169 -6.60 16.02 17.74
C GLY A 169 -6.13 16.81 16.52
N LYS A 170 -5.17 16.31 15.74
CA LYS A 170 -4.65 16.97 14.52
C LYS A 170 -5.28 16.39 13.25
N ASP A 171 -5.29 17.19 12.21
CA ASP A 171 -5.53 16.80 10.82
C ASP A 171 -4.21 16.39 10.13
N LEU A 172 -4.24 16.21 8.81
CA LEU A 172 -3.05 15.85 8.05
C LEU A 172 -1.97 16.94 8.14
N ALA A 173 -2.34 18.21 8.03
CA ALA A 173 -1.40 19.35 8.12
C ALA A 173 -0.73 19.37 9.49
N GLY A 174 -1.50 19.45 10.56
CA GLY A 174 -0.96 19.52 11.92
C GLY A 174 -0.17 18.27 12.34
N THR A 175 -0.55 17.07 11.85
CA THR A 175 0.22 15.86 12.09
C THR A 175 1.55 15.89 11.33
N THR A 176 1.56 16.40 10.11
CA THR A 176 2.79 16.55 9.31
C THR A 176 3.78 17.51 9.97
N ASP A 177 3.30 18.57 10.61
CA ASP A 177 4.15 19.47 11.39
C ASP A 177 4.78 18.77 12.61
N VAL A 178 4.03 17.85 13.25
CA VAL A 178 4.60 17.01 14.32
C VAL A 178 5.68 16.08 13.77
N TYR A 179 5.49 15.42 12.62
CA TYR A 179 6.57 14.63 12.00
C TYR A 179 7.82 15.46 11.73
N ALA A 180 7.66 16.70 11.23
CA ALA A 180 8.77 17.59 10.94
C ALA A 180 9.54 18.05 12.18
N SER A 181 8.90 18.10 13.36
CA SER A 181 9.54 18.45 14.63
C SER A 181 10.42 17.33 15.21
N LEU A 182 10.29 16.11 14.70
CA LEU A 182 11.04 14.95 15.14
C LEU A 182 12.26 14.70 14.24
N PRO A 183 13.37 14.16 14.79
CA PRO A 183 14.54 13.89 13.97
C PRO A 183 14.29 12.73 13.01
N LEU A 184 14.95 12.78 11.85
CA LEU A 184 15.08 11.66 10.93
C LEU A 184 16.00 10.60 11.54
N GLN A 185 15.78 9.32 11.20
CA GLN A 185 16.66 8.23 11.67
C GLN A 185 18.04 8.29 11.01
N PHE A 186 18.12 8.70 9.74
CA PHE A 186 19.32 8.77 8.92
C PHE A 186 19.21 9.92 7.91
N ASP A 187 20.31 10.25 7.25
CA ASP A 187 20.34 11.25 6.19
C ASP A 187 19.44 10.81 5.01
N PRO A 188 18.62 11.72 4.46
CA PRO A 188 17.76 11.41 3.33
C PRO A 188 18.52 10.79 2.16
N GLY A 189 18.00 9.68 1.62
CA GLY A 189 18.57 8.95 0.50
C GLY A 189 19.65 7.92 0.87
N THR A 190 20.01 7.74 2.14
CA THR A 190 21.14 6.87 2.55
C THR A 190 20.72 5.47 3.00
N GLN A 191 19.46 5.28 3.40
CA GLN A 191 18.89 4.00 3.80
C GLN A 191 17.41 3.95 3.42
N TRP A 192 16.82 2.76 3.43
CA TRP A 192 15.39 2.55 3.30
C TRP A 192 14.77 2.24 4.66
N ASN A 193 13.69 2.92 4.99
CA ASN A 193 12.86 2.63 6.16
C ASN A 193 11.39 2.92 5.85
N TYR A 194 10.55 1.88 5.89
CA TYR A 194 9.12 2.04 5.70
C TYR A 194 8.53 2.98 6.76
N SER A 195 7.73 3.96 6.36
CA SER A 195 7.45 5.09 7.24
C SER A 195 6.14 5.83 6.91
N VAL A 196 5.87 6.86 7.68
CA VAL A 196 4.77 7.82 7.46
C VAL A 196 4.95 8.72 6.23
N ALA A 197 5.99 8.52 5.43
CA ALA A 197 6.37 9.39 4.30
C ALA A 197 5.22 9.66 3.33
N SER A 198 4.34 8.68 3.07
CA SER A 198 3.18 8.89 2.17
C SER A 198 2.11 9.80 2.78
N ASN A 199 2.07 10.00 4.11
CA ASN A 199 1.23 11.03 4.72
C ASN A 199 1.80 12.43 4.40
N VAL A 200 3.13 12.59 4.49
CA VAL A 200 3.81 13.83 4.10
C VAL A 200 3.59 14.11 2.61
N LEU A 201 3.69 13.08 1.75
CA LEU A 201 3.38 13.20 0.33
C LEU A 201 1.92 13.62 0.09
N GLY A 202 0.97 13.03 0.83
CA GLY A 202 -0.44 13.44 0.79
C GLY A 202 -0.63 14.92 1.15
N ARG A 203 0.11 15.41 2.15
CA ARG A 203 0.08 16.84 2.50
C ARG A 203 0.69 17.73 1.41
N ILE A 204 1.75 17.29 0.73
CA ILE A 204 2.30 18.01 -0.43
C ILE A 204 1.25 18.10 -1.55
N ILE A 205 0.53 17.00 -1.82
CA ILE A 205 -0.59 17.02 -2.79
C ILE A 205 -1.63 18.09 -2.41
N GLU A 206 -2.03 18.17 -1.12
CA GLU A 206 -2.98 19.19 -0.67
C GLU A 206 -2.46 20.62 -0.91
N VAL A 207 -1.20 20.87 -0.58
CA VAL A 207 -0.60 22.21 -0.73
C VAL A 207 -0.47 22.61 -2.20
N VAL A 208 0.03 21.70 -3.04
CA VAL A 208 0.29 21.98 -4.47
C VAL A 208 -1.02 22.08 -5.26
N SER A 209 -2.00 21.24 -4.96
CA SER A 209 -3.29 21.23 -5.65
C SER A 209 -4.28 22.28 -5.11
N GLY A 210 -4.07 22.79 -3.90
CA GLY A 210 -5.03 23.64 -3.19
C GLY A 210 -6.29 22.91 -2.74
N ARG A 211 -6.30 21.57 -2.71
CA ARG A 211 -7.47 20.74 -2.40
C ARG A 211 -7.17 19.72 -1.30
N PRO A 212 -8.15 19.37 -0.45
CA PRO A 212 -7.99 18.23 0.45
C PRO A 212 -7.68 16.95 -0.33
N LEU A 213 -6.88 16.06 0.26
CA LEU A 213 -6.41 14.83 -0.40
C LEU A 213 -7.55 13.94 -0.91
N ASP A 214 -8.63 13.78 -0.12
CA ASP A 214 -9.80 13.01 -0.52
C ASP A 214 -10.49 13.59 -1.77
N ALA A 215 -10.64 14.91 -1.84
CA ALA A 215 -11.27 15.58 -2.97
C ALA A 215 -10.37 15.53 -4.23
N TYR A 216 -9.06 15.71 -4.05
CA TYR A 216 -8.09 15.61 -5.16
C TYR A 216 -8.11 14.20 -5.77
N LEU A 217 -7.95 13.16 -4.97
CA LEU A 217 -7.93 11.79 -5.48
C LEU A 217 -9.29 11.36 -6.06
N ALA A 218 -10.41 11.78 -5.44
CA ALA A 218 -11.73 11.48 -5.97
C ALA A 218 -11.95 12.08 -7.36
N GLU A 219 -11.52 13.31 -7.60
CA GLU A 219 -11.69 13.98 -8.87
C GLU A 219 -10.70 13.52 -9.94
N ARG A 220 -9.43 13.37 -9.54
CA ARG A 220 -8.34 13.18 -10.48
C ARG A 220 -8.01 11.70 -10.74
N VAL A 221 -8.35 10.80 -9.81
CA VAL A 221 -8.04 9.37 -9.92
C VAL A 221 -9.32 8.53 -9.94
N PHE A 222 -10.16 8.61 -8.91
CA PHE A 222 -11.25 7.66 -8.75
C PHE A 222 -12.34 7.84 -9.81
N ARG A 223 -12.82 9.06 -10.00
CA ARG A 223 -13.87 9.33 -10.99
C ARG A 223 -13.45 9.02 -12.43
N PRO A 224 -12.27 9.46 -12.90
CA PRO A 224 -11.82 9.13 -14.25
C PRO A 224 -11.64 7.63 -14.49
N LEU A 225 -11.22 6.89 -13.46
CA LEU A 225 -11.07 5.44 -13.54
C LEU A 225 -12.36 4.67 -13.27
N GLY A 226 -13.47 5.31 -12.93
CA GLY A 226 -14.69 4.62 -12.53
C GLY A 226 -14.58 3.81 -11.24
N MET A 227 -13.68 4.20 -10.32
CA MET A 227 -13.50 3.63 -8.99
C MET A 227 -14.57 4.22 -8.05
N THR A 228 -15.78 3.66 -8.13
CA THR A 228 -16.97 4.26 -7.53
C THR A 228 -17.10 4.05 -6.02
N ASP A 229 -16.37 3.08 -5.48
CA ASP A 229 -16.39 2.73 -4.06
C ASP A 229 -15.11 3.18 -3.32
N ALA A 230 -14.09 3.61 -4.06
CA ALA A 230 -12.83 4.07 -3.48
C ALA A 230 -12.98 5.42 -2.75
N GLY A 231 -12.40 5.52 -1.56
CA GLY A 231 -12.43 6.77 -0.80
C GLY A 231 -11.86 6.66 0.60
N PHE A 232 -11.97 7.76 1.36
CA PHE A 232 -11.52 7.85 2.76
C PHE A 232 -12.68 7.73 3.76
N ARG A 233 -13.88 7.51 3.28
CA ARG A 233 -15.10 7.33 4.06
C ARG A 233 -16.06 6.42 3.33
N VAL A 234 -17.02 5.89 4.04
CA VAL A 234 -18.14 5.11 3.49
C VAL A 234 -19.47 5.85 3.73
N THR A 235 -20.37 5.77 2.76
CA THR A 235 -21.78 6.12 2.91
C THR A 235 -22.49 5.02 3.71
N ASP A 236 -23.73 5.26 4.17
CA ASP A 236 -24.48 4.23 4.89
C ASP A 236 -24.69 2.97 4.04
N ALA A 237 -25.02 3.10 2.76
CA ALA A 237 -25.14 1.97 1.84
C ALA A 237 -23.81 1.22 1.63
N GLN A 238 -22.68 1.91 1.59
CA GLN A 238 -21.37 1.29 1.53
C GLN A 238 -20.98 0.59 2.84
N ALA A 239 -21.41 1.12 3.98
CA ALA A 239 -21.12 0.54 5.30
C ALA A 239 -21.74 -0.86 5.46
N GLU A 240 -22.85 -1.16 4.79
CA GLU A 240 -23.47 -2.49 4.78
C GLU A 240 -22.63 -3.54 4.05
N ARG A 241 -21.73 -3.11 3.15
CA ARG A 241 -20.81 -3.97 2.40
C ARG A 241 -19.38 -3.98 2.96
N LEU A 242 -19.12 -3.16 3.98
CA LEU A 242 -17.77 -3.06 4.55
C LEU A 242 -17.45 -4.30 5.39
N ALA A 243 -16.37 -4.97 5.06
CA ALA A 243 -15.91 -6.12 5.83
C ALA A 243 -15.47 -5.70 7.24
N GLU A 244 -15.84 -6.50 8.26
CA GLU A 244 -15.39 -6.32 9.63
C GLU A 244 -13.90 -6.63 9.74
N LEU A 245 -13.20 -5.93 10.64
CA LEU A 245 -11.78 -6.11 10.85
C LEU A 245 -11.53 -7.05 12.02
N TYR A 246 -10.66 -8.04 11.80
CA TYR A 246 -10.27 -9.02 12.80
C TYR A 246 -8.78 -8.92 13.14
N GLY A 247 -8.44 -9.30 14.36
CA GLY A 247 -7.09 -9.60 14.81
C GLY A 247 -6.93 -11.07 15.10
N GLU A 248 -5.70 -11.57 15.17
CA GLU A 248 -5.43 -12.91 15.72
C GLU A 248 -5.71 -12.92 17.22
N SER A 249 -6.50 -13.91 17.65
CA SER A 249 -6.73 -14.21 19.07
C SER A 249 -5.59 -15.07 19.65
N ASP A 250 -5.52 -15.14 20.98
CA ASP A 250 -4.43 -15.88 21.66
C ASP A 250 -4.54 -17.40 21.48
N ASP A 251 -5.71 -17.93 21.16
CA ASP A 251 -5.96 -19.35 20.85
C ASP A 251 -5.67 -19.72 19.38
N GLY A 252 -5.20 -18.77 18.57
CA GLY A 252 -4.87 -18.96 17.15
C GLY A 252 -6.04 -18.81 16.20
N GLY A 253 -7.20 -18.36 16.70
CA GLY A 253 -8.36 -17.96 15.89
C GLY A 253 -8.32 -16.47 15.54
N ILE A 254 -9.50 -15.91 15.27
CA ILE A 254 -9.67 -14.48 14.98
C ILE A 254 -10.74 -13.87 15.87
N GLU A 255 -10.56 -12.60 16.25
CA GLU A 255 -11.54 -11.82 17.00
C GLU A 255 -11.74 -10.43 16.37
N PRO A 256 -12.95 -9.84 16.46
CA PRO A 256 -13.18 -8.49 15.95
C PRO A 256 -12.29 -7.47 16.68
N ILE A 257 -11.68 -6.57 15.92
CA ILE A 257 -10.89 -5.45 16.47
C ILE A 257 -11.37 -4.12 15.88
N PRO A 258 -11.18 -2.99 16.58
CA PRO A 258 -11.52 -1.70 16.03
C PRO A 258 -10.78 -1.40 14.73
N GLY A 259 -11.53 -1.06 13.68
CA GLY A 259 -11.00 -0.57 12.41
C GLY A 259 -10.90 0.95 12.36
N LEU A 260 -10.43 1.46 11.22
CA LEU A 260 -10.48 2.91 10.94
C LEU A 260 -11.91 3.43 11.03
N PRO A 261 -12.14 4.58 11.68
CA PRO A 261 -13.47 5.22 11.71
C PRO A 261 -13.77 5.81 10.32
N LEU A 262 -14.59 5.11 9.54
CA LEU A 262 -14.88 5.45 8.15
C LEU A 262 -16.24 6.14 7.97
N ARG A 263 -17.11 6.14 8.99
CA ARG A 263 -18.37 6.90 8.96
C ARG A 263 -18.08 8.38 9.18
N GLY A 264 -18.65 9.23 8.33
CA GLY A 264 -18.37 10.65 8.32
C GLY A 264 -17.02 11.00 7.66
N ARG A 265 -16.69 12.28 7.55
CA ARG A 265 -15.44 12.73 6.97
C ARG A 265 -14.30 12.60 8.01
N PRO A 266 -13.27 11.79 7.78
CA PRO A 266 -12.17 11.69 8.73
C PRO A 266 -11.42 13.04 8.79
N ARG A 267 -11.03 13.42 10.00
CA ARG A 267 -10.24 14.64 10.21
C ARG A 267 -8.82 14.48 9.63
N PHE A 268 -8.27 13.28 9.72
CA PHE A 268 -6.95 12.94 9.20
C PHE A 268 -7.09 12.09 7.92
N LEU A 269 -6.70 12.66 6.78
CA LEU A 269 -6.72 12.01 5.47
C LEU A 269 -5.38 11.30 5.23
N SER A 270 -5.28 10.04 5.67
CA SER A 270 -4.01 9.29 5.58
C SER A 270 -3.66 8.87 4.16
N GLY A 271 -2.71 9.53 3.53
CA GLY A 271 -2.09 9.08 2.27
C GLY A 271 -1.32 7.77 2.39
N SER A 272 -1.09 7.29 3.64
CA SER A 272 -0.42 6.03 3.91
C SER A 272 -1.35 4.83 4.08
N GLY A 273 -2.66 5.05 4.40
CA GLY A 273 -3.48 3.90 4.75
C GLY A 273 -4.96 4.21 5.03
N GLY A 274 -5.46 5.37 4.62
CA GLY A 274 -6.79 5.82 4.99
C GLY A 274 -7.93 5.36 4.07
N MET A 275 -7.65 4.64 2.99
CA MET A 275 -8.66 4.33 1.98
C MET A 275 -9.40 3.02 2.24
N VAL A 276 -10.63 3.00 1.71
CA VAL A 276 -11.39 1.80 1.37
C VAL A 276 -11.50 1.68 -0.13
N ALA A 277 -11.69 0.45 -0.63
CA ALA A 277 -11.99 0.16 -2.03
C ALA A 277 -12.71 -1.19 -2.16
N SER A 278 -13.42 -1.39 -3.27
CA SER A 278 -13.92 -2.70 -3.70
C SER A 278 -12.86 -3.42 -4.54
N ALA A 279 -13.05 -4.72 -4.76
CA ALA A 279 -12.20 -5.48 -5.67
C ALA A 279 -12.26 -4.95 -7.12
N HIS A 280 -13.42 -4.43 -7.55
CA HIS A 280 -13.57 -3.77 -8.83
C HIS A 280 -12.67 -2.54 -8.95
N ASP A 281 -12.66 -1.66 -7.93
CA ASP A 281 -11.84 -0.45 -7.95
C ASP A 281 -10.34 -0.76 -7.96
N LEU A 282 -9.92 -1.76 -7.18
CA LEU A 282 -8.53 -2.23 -7.17
C LEU A 282 -8.12 -2.79 -8.53
N HIS A 283 -9.00 -3.57 -9.19
CA HIS A 283 -8.75 -4.08 -10.53
C HIS A 283 -8.54 -2.94 -11.53
N ARG A 284 -9.39 -1.91 -11.51
CA ARG A 284 -9.25 -0.74 -12.39
C ARG A 284 -7.94 0.01 -12.14
N PHE A 285 -7.53 0.15 -10.90
CA PHE A 285 -6.24 0.76 -10.56
C PHE A 285 -5.06 -0.08 -11.05
N MET A 286 -5.11 -1.40 -10.88
CA MET A 286 -4.08 -2.30 -11.41
C MET A 286 -4.01 -2.25 -12.94
N GLU A 287 -5.15 -2.22 -13.62
CA GLU A 287 -5.22 -2.13 -15.09
C GLU A 287 -4.67 -0.80 -15.61
N LEU A 288 -4.92 0.32 -14.92
CA LEU A 288 -4.25 1.58 -15.23
C LEU A 288 -2.73 1.42 -15.26
N LEU A 289 -2.17 0.78 -14.22
CA LEU A 289 -0.72 0.58 -14.10
C LEU A 289 -0.20 -0.43 -15.14
N ARG A 290 -0.90 -1.58 -15.32
CA ARG A 290 -0.55 -2.60 -16.32
C ARG A 290 -0.54 -2.01 -17.74
N ARG A 291 -1.50 -1.15 -18.05
CA ARG A 291 -1.63 -0.47 -19.35
C ARG A 291 -0.83 0.83 -19.42
N ARG A 292 0.16 0.97 -18.52
CA ARG A 292 1.12 2.08 -18.54
C ARG A 292 0.44 3.45 -18.52
N GLY A 293 -0.52 3.62 -17.60
CA GLY A 293 -1.14 4.90 -17.25
C GLY A 293 -2.40 5.26 -18.01
N GLU A 294 -2.99 4.33 -18.78
CA GLU A 294 -4.24 4.53 -19.49
C GLU A 294 -5.23 3.40 -19.23
N LEU A 295 -6.49 3.74 -19.04
CA LEU A 295 -7.60 2.78 -18.95
C LEU A 295 -8.83 3.34 -19.63
N ASP A 296 -9.45 2.55 -20.51
CA ASP A 296 -10.70 2.87 -21.25
C ASP A 296 -10.66 4.25 -21.92
N GLY A 297 -9.53 4.58 -22.56
CA GLY A 297 -9.33 5.88 -23.24
C GLY A 297 -9.01 7.04 -22.29
N THR A 298 -8.99 6.80 -20.98
CA THR A 298 -8.61 7.82 -19.98
C THR A 298 -7.14 7.64 -19.59
N ARG A 299 -6.32 8.65 -19.91
CA ARG A 299 -4.91 8.67 -19.52
C ARG A 299 -4.71 9.52 -18.26
N LEU A 300 -4.17 8.91 -17.21
CA LEU A 300 -3.78 9.62 -15.98
C LEU A 300 -2.27 9.89 -15.93
N LEU A 301 -1.45 8.98 -16.49
CA LEU A 301 0.01 9.10 -16.52
C LEU A 301 0.55 8.73 -17.90
N ALA A 302 1.61 9.37 -18.30
CA ALA A 302 2.36 8.96 -19.48
C ALA A 302 3.03 7.59 -19.27
N PRO A 303 3.22 6.78 -20.32
CA PRO A 303 3.92 5.49 -20.20
C PRO A 303 5.30 5.61 -19.54
N ALA A 304 6.07 6.65 -19.86
CA ALA A 304 7.39 6.88 -19.29
C ALA A 304 7.33 7.14 -17.77
N THR A 305 6.27 7.78 -17.29
CA THR A 305 6.08 8.03 -15.84
C THR A 305 5.78 6.74 -15.10
N VAL A 306 4.97 5.85 -15.68
CA VAL A 306 4.72 4.52 -15.09
C VAL A 306 6.01 3.69 -15.09
N ASP A 307 6.81 3.73 -16.16
CA ASP A 307 8.12 3.06 -16.20
C ASP A 307 9.07 3.59 -15.11
N VAL A 308 9.06 4.90 -14.87
CA VAL A 308 9.80 5.51 -13.75
C VAL A 308 9.23 5.07 -12.41
N MET A 309 7.90 5.05 -12.25
CA MET A 309 7.25 4.63 -11.01
C MET A 309 7.60 3.20 -10.62
N THR A 310 7.68 2.30 -11.59
CA THR A 310 7.79 0.85 -11.37
C THR A 310 9.21 0.28 -11.54
N ARG A 311 10.23 1.13 -11.64
CA ARG A 311 11.64 0.71 -11.58
C ARG A 311 12.20 0.88 -10.18
N ASN A 312 13.28 0.15 -9.86
CA ASN A 312 13.99 0.33 -8.60
C ASN A 312 14.69 1.70 -8.54
N HIS A 313 14.50 2.43 -7.46
CA HIS A 313 15.13 3.73 -7.18
C HIS A 313 16.19 3.66 -6.08
N LEU A 314 16.41 2.51 -5.48
CA LEU A 314 17.42 2.37 -4.44
C LEU A 314 18.82 2.45 -5.06
N PRO A 315 19.77 3.16 -4.46
CA PRO A 315 21.12 3.33 -4.97
C PRO A 315 21.81 2.00 -5.29
N GLY A 316 22.56 1.97 -6.40
CA GLY A 316 23.27 0.76 -6.83
C GLY A 316 22.37 -0.42 -7.21
N ASN A 317 21.09 -0.18 -7.49
CA ASN A 317 20.08 -1.22 -7.71
C ASN A 317 19.97 -2.20 -6.54
N ALA A 318 20.20 -1.71 -5.31
CA ALA A 318 20.11 -2.52 -4.10
C ALA A 318 18.68 -3.03 -3.86
N ASP A 319 18.55 -4.15 -3.17
CA ASP A 319 17.28 -4.62 -2.63
C ASP A 319 16.99 -4.02 -1.24
N LEU A 320 15.77 -4.23 -0.77
CA LEU A 320 15.28 -3.71 0.51
C LEU A 320 16.06 -4.27 1.71
N ARG A 321 16.62 -5.49 1.60
CA ARG A 321 17.44 -6.06 2.65
C ARG A 321 18.81 -5.39 2.71
N ALA A 322 19.46 -5.21 1.57
CA ALA A 322 20.80 -4.63 1.50
C ALA A 322 20.80 -3.12 1.85
N PHE A 323 19.76 -2.39 1.49
CA PHE A 323 19.64 -0.95 1.71
C PHE A 323 18.75 -0.56 2.88
N GLY A 324 18.06 -1.54 3.51
CA GLY A 324 17.15 -1.31 4.62
C GLY A 324 17.83 -1.04 5.95
N SER A 325 17.26 -0.14 6.74
CA SER A 325 17.50 -0.08 8.19
C SER A 325 16.73 -1.20 8.90
N ARG A 326 17.00 -1.46 10.17
CA ARG A 326 16.12 -2.32 10.97
C ARG A 326 14.77 -1.63 11.23
N PRO A 327 13.63 -2.35 11.15
CA PRO A 327 13.50 -3.80 11.00
C PRO A 327 13.53 -4.32 9.54
N ALA A 328 13.55 -3.45 8.52
CA ALA A 328 13.45 -3.86 7.11
C ALA A 328 14.56 -4.82 6.69
N HIS A 329 15.78 -4.65 7.22
CA HIS A 329 16.90 -5.57 6.99
C HIS A 329 16.60 -7.01 7.44
N ASP A 330 15.84 -7.16 8.53
CA ASP A 330 15.55 -8.46 9.15
C ASP A 330 14.22 -9.05 8.63
N GLU A 331 13.46 -8.31 7.81
CA GLU A 331 12.13 -8.73 7.36
C GLU A 331 12.23 -9.79 6.26
N PRO A 332 11.60 -10.97 6.45
CA PRO A 332 11.56 -11.99 5.41
C PRO A 332 10.89 -11.47 4.14
N GLY A 333 11.44 -11.80 2.98
CA GLY A 333 10.88 -11.43 1.68
C GLY A 333 11.38 -10.11 1.10
N ASN A 334 12.29 -9.41 1.77
CA ASN A 334 12.92 -8.20 1.25
C ASN A 334 14.13 -8.47 0.34
N GLU A 335 14.61 -9.72 0.26
CA GLU A 335 15.66 -10.12 -0.68
C GLU A 335 15.16 -10.17 -2.12
N GLY A 336 15.94 -9.63 -3.05
CA GLY A 336 15.59 -9.59 -4.46
C GLY A 336 14.47 -8.60 -4.80
N VAL A 337 14.01 -7.79 -3.82
CA VAL A 337 12.95 -6.80 -3.97
C VAL A 337 13.51 -5.40 -3.74
N GLY A 338 13.44 -4.54 -4.74
CA GLY A 338 13.74 -3.11 -4.65
C GLY A 338 12.49 -2.28 -4.40
N PHE A 339 12.61 -0.95 -4.51
CA PHE A 339 11.50 -0.03 -4.29
C PHE A 339 11.43 1.05 -5.38
N GLY A 340 10.25 1.18 -5.96
CA GLY A 340 9.90 2.22 -6.92
C GLY A 340 9.32 3.46 -6.25
N LEU A 341 8.53 4.24 -6.97
CA LEU A 341 7.82 5.40 -6.43
C LEU A 341 6.47 4.95 -5.85
N GLY A 342 6.47 4.48 -4.60
CA GLY A 342 5.29 4.03 -3.87
C GLY A 342 4.89 2.57 -4.07
N VAL A 343 5.70 1.76 -4.74
CA VAL A 343 5.51 0.32 -4.95
C VAL A 343 6.81 -0.45 -4.70
N SER A 344 6.73 -1.70 -4.26
CA SER A 344 7.86 -2.63 -4.33
C SER A 344 8.06 -3.13 -5.76
N VAL A 345 9.28 -3.51 -6.11
CA VAL A 345 9.63 -4.00 -7.45
C VAL A 345 10.56 -5.21 -7.34
N VAL A 346 10.23 -6.32 -7.98
CA VAL A 346 11.11 -7.49 -8.03
C VAL A 346 12.28 -7.20 -8.97
N ILE A 347 13.50 -7.21 -8.43
CA ILE A 347 14.74 -6.92 -9.18
C ILE A 347 15.61 -8.17 -9.39
N ASP A 348 15.40 -9.20 -8.55
CA ASP A 348 16.08 -10.50 -8.70
C ASP A 348 15.14 -11.63 -8.23
N PRO A 349 14.40 -12.26 -9.15
CA PRO A 349 13.49 -13.35 -8.82
C PRO A 349 14.16 -14.56 -8.15
N SER A 350 15.45 -14.78 -8.39
CA SER A 350 16.16 -15.93 -7.83
C SER A 350 16.41 -15.81 -6.32
N ARG A 351 16.31 -14.60 -5.77
CA ARG A 351 16.50 -14.30 -4.36
C ARG A 351 15.20 -14.07 -3.60
N THR A 352 14.06 -13.98 -4.31
CA THR A 352 12.77 -13.82 -3.65
C THR A 352 12.32 -15.12 -2.96
N GLN A 353 11.69 -15.03 -1.79
CA GLN A 353 11.18 -16.20 -1.05
C GLN A 353 9.96 -16.85 -1.71
N SER A 354 9.34 -16.20 -2.67
CA SER A 354 8.18 -16.70 -3.40
C SER A 354 8.41 -16.51 -4.89
N PRO A 355 7.89 -17.42 -5.73
CA PRO A 355 7.95 -17.20 -7.18
C PRO A 355 7.39 -15.83 -7.56
N SER A 356 8.14 -15.08 -8.34
CA SER A 356 7.77 -13.74 -8.78
C SER A 356 8.43 -13.46 -10.13
N GLY A 357 7.76 -12.70 -11.00
CA GLY A 357 8.36 -12.25 -12.26
C GLY A 357 9.33 -11.10 -12.05
N LEU A 358 10.40 -11.05 -12.85
CA LEU A 358 11.27 -9.87 -12.89
C LEU A 358 10.45 -8.63 -13.28
N GLY A 359 10.62 -7.54 -12.54
CA GLY A 359 9.87 -6.31 -12.76
C GLY A 359 8.43 -6.35 -12.24
N SER A 360 7.98 -7.44 -11.60
CA SER A 360 6.68 -7.43 -10.90
C SER A 360 6.68 -6.39 -9.81
N TYR A 361 5.59 -5.64 -9.71
CA TYR A 361 5.44 -4.55 -8.73
C TYR A 361 4.07 -4.56 -8.08
N GLY A 362 3.98 -4.02 -6.88
CA GLY A 362 2.73 -3.95 -6.11
C GLY A 362 2.94 -3.48 -4.69
N TRP A 363 1.93 -3.64 -3.87
CA TRP A 363 2.01 -3.38 -2.43
C TRP A 363 0.93 -4.15 -1.66
N SER A 364 1.02 -4.11 -0.33
CA SER A 364 0.08 -4.81 0.55
C SER A 364 -0.42 -3.92 1.68
N GLY A 365 -1.53 -4.29 2.28
CA GLY A 365 -2.13 -3.66 3.45
C GLY A 365 -2.00 -4.53 4.70
N VAL A 366 -1.94 -3.90 5.87
CA VAL A 366 -1.76 -4.57 7.17
C VAL A 366 -2.94 -5.48 7.56
N ALA A 367 -4.10 -5.33 6.91
CA ALA A 367 -5.25 -6.23 7.05
C ALA A 367 -5.22 -7.41 6.06
N THR A 368 -4.04 -7.80 5.60
CA THR A 368 -3.80 -8.93 4.69
C THR A 368 -4.49 -8.73 3.34
N THR A 369 -4.50 -7.49 2.86
CA THR A 369 -4.84 -7.17 1.48
C THR A 369 -3.55 -7.04 0.66
N THR A 370 -3.55 -7.45 -0.61
CA THR A 370 -2.40 -7.29 -1.50
C THR A 370 -2.82 -7.20 -2.95
N PHE A 371 -2.00 -6.53 -3.74
CA PHE A 371 -2.05 -6.62 -5.19
C PHE A 371 -0.63 -6.64 -5.78
N TRP A 372 -0.51 -7.22 -6.96
CA TRP A 372 0.65 -7.02 -7.82
C TRP A 372 0.29 -7.06 -9.29
N VAL A 373 1.15 -6.46 -10.08
CA VAL A 373 1.18 -6.52 -11.53
C VAL A 373 2.47 -7.22 -11.95
N ASP A 374 2.37 -8.22 -12.80
CA ASP A 374 3.52 -8.89 -13.43
C ASP A 374 3.53 -8.55 -14.92
N PRO A 375 4.34 -7.56 -15.36
CA PRO A 375 4.37 -7.14 -16.76
C PRO A 375 4.87 -8.24 -17.69
N GLY A 376 5.78 -9.10 -17.21
CA GLY A 376 6.36 -10.18 -18.01
C GLY A 376 5.36 -11.28 -18.36
N ARG A 377 4.32 -11.45 -17.53
CA ARG A 377 3.25 -12.43 -17.73
C ARG A 377 1.92 -11.82 -18.13
N ASP A 378 1.88 -10.50 -18.27
CA ASP A 378 0.67 -9.71 -18.50
C ASP A 378 -0.45 -10.02 -17.47
N LEU A 379 -0.05 -10.14 -16.19
CA LEU A 379 -0.86 -10.64 -15.10
C LEU A 379 -1.11 -9.57 -14.04
N THR A 380 -2.34 -9.51 -13.54
CA THR A 380 -2.69 -8.76 -12.33
C THR A 380 -3.36 -9.68 -11.33
N VAL A 381 -3.01 -9.54 -10.06
CA VAL A 381 -3.57 -10.35 -8.98
C VAL A 381 -3.91 -9.45 -7.81
N GLN A 382 -5.05 -9.70 -7.20
CA GLN A 382 -5.44 -9.11 -5.93
C GLN A 382 -5.99 -10.18 -4.98
N PHE A 383 -5.72 -9.99 -3.71
CA PHE A 383 -6.26 -10.77 -2.62
C PHE A 383 -6.70 -9.83 -1.51
N CYS A 384 -7.93 -10.00 -1.06
CA CYS A 384 -8.52 -9.19 -0.02
C CYS A 384 -9.10 -10.07 1.08
N THR A 385 -8.69 -9.84 2.30
CA THR A 385 -9.32 -10.30 3.54
C THR A 385 -9.25 -9.16 4.56
N GLN A 386 -9.82 -9.30 5.74
CA GLN A 386 -9.78 -8.25 6.77
C GLN A 386 -9.31 -8.83 8.10
N VAL A 387 -8.09 -9.36 8.09
CA VAL A 387 -7.43 -9.83 9.32
C VAL A 387 -6.07 -9.17 9.47
N ARG A 388 -5.75 -8.69 10.67
CA ARG A 388 -4.42 -8.21 11.05
C ARG A 388 -3.69 -9.36 11.77
N PRO A 389 -2.97 -10.21 11.04
CA PRO A 389 -2.20 -11.29 11.63
C PRO A 389 -0.94 -10.74 12.29
N ARG A 390 -0.34 -11.53 13.19
CA ARG A 390 1.03 -11.25 13.69
C ARG A 390 2.03 -11.26 12.53
N SER A 391 1.76 -12.06 11.48
CA SER A 391 2.52 -12.05 10.23
C SER A 391 1.64 -12.46 9.03
N SER A 392 1.53 -11.58 8.04
CA SER A 392 0.86 -11.88 6.76
C SER A 392 1.78 -12.57 5.73
N HIS A 393 3.07 -12.77 6.05
CA HIS A 393 4.05 -13.31 5.09
C HIS A 393 3.67 -14.70 4.58
N THR A 394 3.12 -15.57 5.43
CA THR A 394 2.71 -16.91 5.01
C THR A 394 1.58 -16.87 3.98
N VAL A 395 0.57 -16.03 4.21
CA VAL A 395 -0.56 -15.84 3.27
C VAL A 395 -0.05 -15.35 1.92
N PHE A 396 0.79 -14.31 1.89
CA PHE A 396 1.32 -13.75 0.65
C PHE A 396 2.26 -14.71 -0.08
N ARG A 397 3.09 -15.46 0.65
CA ARG A 397 3.97 -16.48 0.08
C ARG A 397 3.15 -17.59 -0.59
N ASP A 398 2.15 -18.13 0.09
CA ASP A 398 1.32 -19.21 -0.43
C ASP A 398 0.48 -18.72 -1.62
N LEU A 399 -0.07 -17.51 -1.55
CA LEU A 399 -0.79 -16.89 -2.66
C LEU A 399 0.10 -16.78 -3.92
N LYS A 400 1.29 -16.21 -3.79
CA LYS A 400 2.22 -16.06 -4.91
C LYS A 400 2.61 -17.40 -5.51
N ARG A 401 2.92 -18.39 -4.68
CA ARG A 401 3.26 -19.75 -5.13
C ARG A 401 2.10 -20.38 -5.91
N LEU A 402 0.89 -20.37 -5.35
CA LEU A 402 -0.28 -20.99 -5.96
C LEU A 402 -0.71 -20.31 -7.27
N VAL A 403 -0.63 -18.98 -7.32
CA VAL A 403 -0.88 -18.24 -8.58
C VAL A 403 0.20 -18.56 -9.61
N HIS A 404 1.47 -18.62 -9.20
CA HIS A 404 2.55 -18.94 -10.13
C HIS A 404 2.44 -20.34 -10.73
N GLU A 405 2.01 -21.32 -9.91
CA GLU A 405 1.72 -22.70 -10.37
C GLU A 405 0.56 -22.74 -11.39
N ALA A 406 -0.32 -21.76 -11.39
CA ALA A 406 -1.45 -21.70 -12.32
C ALA A 406 -1.08 -21.05 -13.67
N VAL A 407 0.04 -20.34 -13.78
CA VAL A 407 0.43 -19.72 -15.04
C VAL A 407 1.02 -20.77 -15.97
N THR A 408 0.36 -21.02 -17.11
CA THR A 408 0.82 -21.94 -18.15
C THR A 408 1.43 -21.12 -19.28
N GLY A 409 2.72 -21.30 -19.54
CA GLY A 409 3.44 -20.65 -20.66
C GLY A 409 3.95 -19.25 -20.35
#